data_c0ccc1637a2584471d1abaa93d232934
#
_entry.id   c0ccc1637a2584471d1abaa93d232934
#
_cell.length_a   1.000
_cell.length_b   1.000
_cell.length_c   1.000
_cell.angle_alpha   90.00
_cell.angle_beta   90.00
_cell.angle_gamma   90.00
#
_symmetry.space_group_name_H-M   'P 1'
#
loop_
_entity.id
_entity.type
_entity.pdbx_description
1 polymer ?
#
loop_
_entity_poly.entity_id
_entity_poly.type
_entity_poly.pdbx_seq_one_letter_code
_entity_poly.pdbx_strand_id
1 'polypeptide(L)'
;MLVVVARGSIPNIEILSAEVLRNVYVTSGGSRSYTLEPPLGTSNVAITGVPEGFSAEFISPADGPSVFYVGKNIGNGAFGIVGSGRGSGNFVYRQVRGFTQGDQYLLFSVYKNTSGNSRIFYFKGFIGGNISVTLPSPWGSGALSLDGLAHPQVSGLNQVGSALRGFALDLMGQAFWIRAFVTKGWLGGATTYKVPNLASTLTYTPFAMGEDVEAYAWAFFAPNTLDFNAVLTGLFPRFYKLSGLLSPTLDVAFVVAEGRYTVGGGTIQFP
;
A
#
# COMPACT_ATOMS: atom_id res chain seq x y z
N MET A 1 8.96 -23.24 -7.28
CA MET A 1 8.35 -22.54 -8.42
C MET A 1 6.85 -22.52 -8.22
N LEU A 2 6.18 -21.37 -8.41
CA LEU A 2 4.73 -21.29 -8.50
C LEU A 2 4.31 -21.48 -9.98
N VAL A 3 3.36 -22.35 -10.21
CA VAL A 3 2.70 -22.51 -11.50
C VAL A 3 1.26 -22.03 -11.34
N VAL A 4 0.86 -21.08 -12.18
CA VAL A 4 -0.50 -20.55 -12.21
C VAL A 4 -1.06 -20.81 -13.60
N VAL A 5 -2.21 -21.47 -13.66
CA VAL A 5 -2.97 -21.63 -14.89
C VAL A 5 -4.08 -20.60 -14.89
N ALA A 6 -4.11 -19.80 -15.92
CA ALA A 6 -5.10 -18.73 -16.08
C ALA A 6 -5.68 -18.78 -17.50
N ARG A 7 -6.90 -18.25 -17.66
CA ARG A 7 -7.50 -17.99 -18.97
C ARG A 7 -7.99 -16.54 -19.05
N GLY A 8 -8.16 -16.08 -20.29
CA GLY A 8 -8.61 -14.73 -20.56
C GLY A 8 -7.47 -13.82 -20.99
N SER A 9 -7.77 -12.54 -21.15
CA SER A 9 -6.82 -11.50 -21.48
C SER A 9 -6.87 -10.38 -20.44
N ILE A 10 -5.80 -9.65 -20.29
CA ILE A 10 -5.77 -8.45 -19.45
C ILE A 10 -6.85 -7.46 -19.94
N PRO A 11 -7.71 -6.95 -19.08
CA PRO A 11 -7.72 -7.09 -17.61
C PRO A 11 -8.58 -8.25 -17.06
N ASN A 12 -9.06 -9.16 -17.90
CA ASN A 12 -10.02 -10.23 -17.57
C ASN A 12 -9.33 -11.58 -17.38
N ILE A 13 -8.47 -11.69 -16.37
CA ILE A 13 -7.78 -12.93 -16.07
C ILE A 13 -8.54 -13.72 -15.00
N GLU A 14 -8.91 -14.95 -15.33
CA GLU A 14 -9.44 -15.92 -14.37
C GLU A 14 -8.33 -16.91 -14.00
N ILE A 15 -8.02 -17.01 -12.72
CA ILE A 15 -7.08 -18.02 -12.22
C ILE A 15 -7.81 -19.36 -12.08
N LEU A 16 -7.44 -20.32 -12.88
CA LEU A 16 -8.04 -21.65 -12.91
C LEU A 16 -7.41 -22.58 -11.89
N SER A 17 -6.08 -22.54 -11.75
CA SER A 17 -5.33 -23.37 -10.83
C SER A 17 -4.06 -22.65 -10.35
N ALA A 18 -3.60 -22.99 -9.17
CA ALA A 18 -2.31 -22.54 -8.64
C ALA A 18 -1.66 -23.67 -7.85
N GLU A 19 -0.39 -23.96 -8.14
CA GLU A 19 0.36 -25.02 -7.50
C GLU A 19 1.81 -24.61 -7.28
N VAL A 20 2.37 -24.94 -6.11
CA VAL A 20 3.78 -24.75 -5.81
C VAL A 20 4.52 -26.06 -5.99
N LEU A 21 5.39 -26.08 -6.97
CA LEU A 21 6.33 -27.18 -7.21
C LEU A 21 7.62 -26.90 -6.42
N ARG A 22 7.91 -27.77 -5.46
CA ARG A 22 9.13 -27.66 -4.64
C ARG A 22 10.23 -28.54 -5.20
N ASN A 23 11.49 -28.16 -4.90
CA ASN A 23 12.67 -28.93 -5.33
C ASN A 23 12.75 -29.18 -6.84
N VAL A 24 12.30 -28.21 -7.63
CA VAL A 24 12.42 -28.25 -9.09
C VAL A 24 13.79 -27.75 -9.49
N TYR A 25 14.63 -28.65 -9.94
CA TYR A 25 15.93 -28.30 -10.50
C TYR A 25 15.83 -28.41 -12.03
N VAL A 26 16.07 -27.30 -12.71
CA VAL A 26 16.21 -27.26 -14.18
C VAL A 26 17.66 -26.97 -14.50
N THR A 27 18.34 -27.90 -15.13
CA THR A 27 19.68 -27.69 -15.68
C THR A 27 19.60 -26.85 -16.95
N SER A 28 20.65 -26.09 -17.24
CA SER A 28 20.72 -25.29 -18.48
C SER A 28 20.49 -26.18 -19.70
N GLY A 29 19.53 -25.80 -20.54
CA GLY A 29 19.13 -26.57 -21.74
C GLY A 29 18.21 -27.77 -21.46
N GLY A 30 17.89 -28.06 -20.21
CA GLY A 30 16.94 -29.13 -19.85
C GLY A 30 15.50 -28.69 -19.87
N SER A 31 14.59 -29.61 -20.25
CA SER A 31 13.13 -29.45 -20.08
C SER A 31 12.63 -30.48 -19.09
N ARG A 32 11.61 -30.13 -18.32
CA ARG A 32 10.86 -31.07 -17.47
C ARG A 32 9.37 -30.87 -17.68
N SER A 33 8.65 -31.98 -17.82
CA SER A 33 7.20 -31.98 -17.87
C SER A 33 6.64 -32.26 -16.48
N TYR A 34 5.61 -31.50 -16.09
CA TYR A 34 4.87 -31.69 -14.85
C TYR A 34 3.39 -31.84 -15.18
N THR A 35 2.74 -32.81 -14.57
CA THR A 35 1.29 -32.89 -14.57
C THR A 35 0.78 -32.10 -13.38
N LEU A 36 -0.02 -31.08 -13.64
CA LEU A 36 -0.67 -30.33 -12.58
C LEU A 36 -1.82 -31.16 -12.01
N GLU A 37 -1.89 -31.20 -10.69
CA GLU A 37 -2.99 -31.82 -9.98
C GLU A 37 -4.30 -31.04 -10.18
N PRO A 38 -5.47 -31.65 -10.00
CA PRO A 38 -6.75 -30.93 -10.05
C PRO A 38 -6.74 -29.69 -9.15
N PRO A 39 -7.33 -28.56 -9.57
CA PRO A 39 -7.29 -27.32 -8.82
C PRO A 39 -7.96 -27.48 -7.46
N LEU A 40 -7.39 -26.83 -6.44
CA LEU A 40 -8.05 -26.68 -5.15
C LEU A 40 -9.23 -25.70 -5.26
N GLY A 41 -10.06 -25.67 -4.22
CA GLY A 41 -11.18 -24.74 -4.12
C GLY A 41 -10.76 -23.26 -4.12
N THR A 42 -11.75 -22.40 -4.13
CA THR A 42 -11.59 -20.95 -3.98
C THR A 42 -11.95 -20.52 -2.58
N SER A 43 -11.40 -19.38 -2.18
CA SER A 43 -11.80 -18.66 -0.95
C SER A 43 -12.20 -17.23 -1.31
N ASN A 44 -13.07 -16.65 -0.50
CA ASN A 44 -13.62 -15.33 -0.73
C ASN A 44 -12.76 -14.24 -0.10
N VAL A 45 -12.64 -13.13 -0.79
CA VAL A 45 -12.15 -11.85 -0.27
C VAL A 45 -13.31 -10.87 -0.27
N ALA A 46 -13.60 -10.26 0.87
CA ALA A 46 -14.58 -9.19 1.00
C ALA A 46 -13.86 -7.89 1.39
N ILE A 47 -13.95 -6.87 0.55
CA ILE A 47 -13.43 -5.53 0.83
C ILE A 47 -14.62 -4.59 1.00
N THR A 48 -14.73 -3.99 2.18
CA THR A 48 -15.80 -3.08 2.56
C THR A 48 -15.24 -1.70 2.87
N GLY A 49 -16.11 -0.70 3.00
CA GLY A 49 -15.69 0.67 3.29
C GLY A 49 -15.02 1.37 2.12
N VAL A 50 -15.21 0.90 0.88
CA VAL A 50 -14.77 1.66 -0.30
C VAL A 50 -15.56 2.95 -0.34
N PRO A 51 -14.89 4.13 -0.28
CA PRO A 51 -15.60 5.40 -0.23
C PRO A 51 -16.34 5.69 -1.54
N GLU A 52 -17.38 6.47 -1.45
CA GLU A 52 -18.08 6.98 -2.64
C GLU A 52 -17.10 7.75 -3.54
N GLY A 53 -17.18 7.55 -4.85
CA GLY A 53 -16.29 8.18 -5.83
C GLY A 53 -14.88 7.56 -5.90
N PHE A 54 -14.60 6.50 -5.14
CA PHE A 54 -13.36 5.76 -5.26
C PHE A 54 -13.53 4.52 -6.13
N SER A 55 -12.50 4.23 -6.92
CA SER A 55 -12.39 3.01 -7.72
C SER A 55 -11.04 2.35 -7.50
N ALA A 56 -11.00 1.04 -7.72
CA ALA A 56 -9.75 0.30 -7.66
C ALA A 56 -8.78 0.80 -8.73
N GLU A 57 -7.54 1.04 -8.34
CA GLU A 57 -6.46 1.40 -9.26
C GLU A 57 -5.79 0.13 -9.81
N PHE A 58 -5.38 0.20 -11.09
CA PHE A 58 -4.61 -0.86 -11.71
C PHE A 58 -3.21 -0.96 -11.10
N ILE A 59 -2.85 -2.15 -10.61
CA ILE A 59 -1.58 -2.36 -9.90
C ILE A 59 -0.70 -3.40 -10.61
N SER A 60 -1.30 -4.28 -11.41
CA SER A 60 -0.67 -5.47 -11.98
C SER A 60 -1.45 -5.92 -13.22
N PRO A 61 -1.03 -7.01 -13.92
CA PRO A 61 -1.81 -7.57 -15.03
C PRO A 61 -3.29 -7.82 -14.72
N ALA A 62 -3.69 -7.75 -13.45
CA ALA A 62 -5.10 -7.81 -13.05
C ALA A 62 -5.58 -6.44 -12.55
N ASP A 63 -6.71 -6.00 -13.05
CA ASP A 63 -7.35 -4.73 -12.67
C ASP A 63 -7.94 -4.86 -11.25
N GLY A 64 -7.53 -4.00 -10.34
CA GLY A 64 -8.07 -3.94 -8.99
C GLY A 64 -7.30 -4.70 -7.91
N PRO A 65 -7.94 -4.98 -6.75
CA PRO A 65 -7.32 -5.67 -5.64
C PRO A 65 -6.90 -7.09 -6.02
N SER A 66 -5.75 -7.52 -5.52
CA SER A 66 -5.16 -8.81 -5.89
C SER A 66 -4.67 -9.58 -4.67
N VAL A 67 -4.81 -10.90 -4.73
CA VAL A 67 -4.20 -11.82 -3.79
C VAL A 67 -2.98 -12.46 -4.43
N PHE A 68 -1.86 -12.34 -3.74
CA PHE A 68 -0.60 -12.97 -4.11
C PHE A 68 -0.33 -14.15 -3.19
N TYR A 69 0.19 -15.23 -3.75
CA TYR A 69 0.89 -16.25 -2.98
C TYR A 69 2.33 -15.82 -2.77
N VAL A 70 2.83 -16.03 -1.57
CA VAL A 70 4.20 -15.70 -1.16
C VAL A 70 4.81 -16.91 -0.45
N GLY A 71 5.75 -17.56 -1.08
CA GLY A 71 6.47 -18.69 -0.49
C GLY A 71 7.45 -18.25 0.60
N LYS A 72 7.73 -19.15 1.54
CA LYS A 72 8.56 -18.92 2.74
C LYS A 72 9.92 -18.25 2.46
N ASN A 73 10.54 -18.55 1.33
CA ASN A 73 11.84 -18.00 0.94
C ASN A 73 11.69 -17.19 -0.35
N ILE A 74 11.34 -15.90 -0.23
CA ILE A 74 11.13 -15.04 -1.41
C ILE A 74 12.36 -14.96 -2.30
N GLY A 75 13.59 -15.05 -1.76
CA GLY A 75 14.83 -15.07 -2.53
C GLY A 75 14.97 -16.28 -3.47
N ASN A 76 14.32 -17.38 -3.15
CA ASN A 76 14.24 -18.63 -3.93
C ASN A 76 12.80 -19.11 -4.05
N GLY A 77 11.83 -18.31 -3.63
CA GLY A 77 10.46 -18.71 -3.43
C GLY A 77 9.55 -18.38 -4.60
N ALA A 78 8.45 -19.09 -4.64
CA ALA A 78 7.38 -18.82 -5.55
C ALA A 78 6.60 -17.57 -5.08
N PHE A 79 6.37 -16.66 -6.00
CA PHE A 79 5.55 -15.47 -5.81
C PHE A 79 4.68 -15.28 -7.06
N GLY A 80 3.42 -14.97 -6.87
CA GLY A 80 2.54 -14.67 -8.00
C GLY A 80 1.08 -14.48 -7.62
N ILE A 81 0.32 -13.93 -8.54
CA ILE A 81 -1.10 -13.64 -8.38
C ILE A 81 -1.89 -14.95 -8.40
N VAL A 82 -2.76 -15.14 -7.44
CA VAL A 82 -3.66 -16.30 -7.32
C VAL A 82 -5.14 -15.90 -7.26
N GLY A 83 -5.43 -14.60 -7.27
CA GLY A 83 -6.77 -14.04 -7.36
C GLY A 83 -6.74 -12.56 -7.63
N SER A 84 -7.77 -12.06 -8.31
CA SER A 84 -7.93 -10.64 -8.60
C SER A 84 -9.39 -10.27 -8.64
N GLY A 85 -9.72 -9.10 -8.09
CA GLY A 85 -11.05 -8.52 -8.09
C GLY A 85 -11.10 -7.28 -8.97
N ARG A 86 -12.20 -7.14 -9.72
CA ARG A 86 -12.49 -5.92 -10.45
C ARG A 86 -13.30 -4.97 -9.60
N GLY A 87 -12.92 -3.71 -9.61
CA GLY A 87 -13.67 -2.67 -8.93
C GLY A 87 -13.63 -2.79 -7.41
N SER A 88 -14.76 -2.65 -6.79
CA SER A 88 -14.94 -2.74 -5.36
C SER A 88 -15.58 -4.06 -4.96
N GLY A 89 -15.21 -4.58 -3.83
CA GLY A 89 -16.03 -5.56 -3.16
C GLY A 89 -15.49 -6.98 -3.16
N ASN A 90 -16.35 -7.94 -3.49
CA ASN A 90 -16.09 -9.35 -3.29
C ASN A 90 -15.44 -9.97 -4.52
N PHE A 91 -14.39 -10.74 -4.32
CA PHE A 91 -13.80 -11.58 -5.34
C PHE A 91 -13.27 -12.88 -4.73
N VAL A 92 -12.80 -13.78 -5.58
CA VAL A 92 -12.27 -15.06 -5.14
C VAL A 92 -10.79 -15.19 -5.49
N TYR A 93 -10.05 -15.93 -4.66
CA TYR A 93 -8.71 -16.37 -4.98
C TYR A 93 -8.61 -17.88 -4.94
N ARG A 94 -7.68 -18.45 -5.68
CA ARG A 94 -7.40 -19.88 -5.69
C ARG A 94 -6.51 -20.25 -4.51
N GLN A 95 -6.91 -21.29 -3.79
CA GLN A 95 -6.02 -21.92 -2.83
C GLN A 95 -4.88 -22.61 -3.58
N VAL A 96 -3.68 -22.45 -3.06
CA VAL A 96 -2.47 -22.97 -3.70
C VAL A 96 -2.18 -24.37 -3.19
N ARG A 97 -2.12 -25.32 -4.11
CA ARG A 97 -1.65 -26.69 -3.80
C ARG A 97 -0.17 -26.66 -3.44
N GLY A 98 0.24 -27.48 -2.48
CA GLY A 98 1.63 -27.46 -1.99
C GLY A 98 1.94 -26.31 -1.02
N PHE A 99 0.91 -25.64 -0.49
CA PHE A 99 1.06 -24.67 0.59
C PHE A 99 1.63 -25.36 1.83
N THR A 100 2.68 -24.79 2.43
CA THR A 100 3.35 -25.36 3.60
C THR A 100 3.55 -24.31 4.69
N GLN A 101 3.93 -24.75 5.87
CA GLN A 101 4.23 -23.85 6.97
C GLN A 101 5.28 -22.80 6.59
N GLY A 102 4.95 -21.55 6.80
CA GLY A 102 5.75 -20.38 6.46
C GLY A 102 5.43 -19.76 5.10
N ASP A 103 4.59 -20.41 4.29
CA ASP A 103 3.97 -19.76 3.14
C ASP A 103 2.82 -18.87 3.62
N GLN A 104 2.47 -17.88 2.80
CA GLN A 104 1.37 -16.97 3.10
C GLN A 104 0.73 -16.42 1.84
N TYR A 105 -0.41 -15.80 2.01
CA TYR A 105 -1.04 -14.96 1.01
C TYR A 105 -0.87 -13.50 1.40
N LEU A 106 -0.86 -12.63 0.42
CA LEU A 106 -0.87 -11.18 0.58
C LEU A 106 -2.02 -10.60 -0.24
N LEU A 107 -3.00 -10.02 0.42
CA LEU A 107 -3.93 -9.10 -0.22
C LEU A 107 -3.25 -7.76 -0.38
N PHE A 108 -3.27 -7.23 -1.59
CA PHE A 108 -2.87 -5.87 -1.89
C PHE A 108 -3.98 -5.17 -2.67
N SER A 109 -4.32 -3.97 -2.27
CA SER A 109 -5.29 -3.15 -2.99
C SER A 109 -4.93 -1.68 -2.95
N VAL A 110 -5.25 -0.97 -4.02
CA VAL A 110 -5.21 0.49 -4.08
C VAL A 110 -6.54 0.99 -4.62
N TYR A 111 -7.09 1.95 -3.95
CA TYR A 111 -8.28 2.68 -4.39
C TYR A 111 -7.93 4.15 -4.52
N LYS A 112 -8.42 4.79 -5.57
CA LYS A 112 -8.25 6.22 -5.80
C LYS A 112 -9.59 6.89 -6.08
N ASN A 113 -9.67 8.17 -5.72
CA ASN A 113 -10.81 8.99 -6.11
C ASN A 113 -10.73 9.36 -7.61
N THR A 114 -11.81 9.92 -8.14
CA THR A 114 -11.94 10.26 -9.57
C THR A 114 -10.85 11.22 -10.05
N SER A 115 -10.41 12.18 -9.23
CA SER A 115 -9.33 13.11 -9.56
C SER A 115 -7.93 12.50 -9.42
N GLY A 116 -7.80 11.33 -8.79
CA GLY A 116 -6.53 10.62 -8.60
C GLY A 116 -5.62 11.20 -7.51
N ASN A 117 -6.07 12.21 -6.77
CA ASN A 117 -5.32 12.93 -5.76
C ASN A 117 -5.59 12.48 -4.31
N SER A 118 -6.44 11.48 -4.14
CA SER A 118 -6.63 10.77 -2.87
C SER A 118 -6.61 9.27 -3.13
N ARG A 119 -5.80 8.55 -2.33
CA ARG A 119 -5.61 7.10 -2.47
C ARG A 119 -5.69 6.40 -1.13
N ILE A 120 -6.12 5.16 -1.16
CA ILE A 120 -6.10 4.23 -0.04
C ILE A 120 -5.32 3.00 -0.47
N PHE A 121 -4.21 2.72 0.18
CA PHE A 121 -3.43 1.50 0.03
C PHE A 121 -3.76 0.56 1.17
N TYR A 122 -3.94 -0.72 0.88
CA TYR A 122 -4.21 -1.72 1.89
C TYR A 122 -3.40 -2.99 1.64
N PHE A 123 -2.79 -3.51 2.69
CA PHE A 123 -1.96 -4.71 2.68
C PHE A 123 -2.37 -5.62 3.82
N LYS A 124 -2.68 -6.88 3.53
CA LYS A 124 -3.00 -7.87 4.55
C LYS A 124 -2.35 -9.20 4.24
N GLY A 125 -1.49 -9.66 5.18
CA GLY A 125 -0.97 -11.02 5.19
C GLY A 125 -1.99 -11.98 5.81
N PHE A 126 -2.06 -13.23 5.32
CA PHE A 126 -2.90 -14.27 5.88
C PHE A 126 -2.45 -15.66 5.41
N ILE A 127 -2.92 -16.71 6.06
CA ILE A 127 -2.51 -18.10 5.77
C ILE A 127 -3.55 -18.90 4.99
N GLY A 128 -4.68 -18.32 4.64
CA GLY A 128 -5.74 -18.95 3.85
C GLY A 128 -7.14 -18.72 4.42
N GLY A 129 -8.15 -19.30 3.77
CA GLY A 129 -9.57 -19.14 4.14
C GLY A 129 -10.19 -17.84 3.60
N ASN A 130 -11.45 -17.63 3.94
CA ASN A 130 -12.16 -16.40 3.61
C ASN A 130 -11.60 -15.24 4.45
N ILE A 131 -11.44 -14.09 3.83
CA ILE A 131 -11.03 -12.87 4.53
C ILE A 131 -12.01 -11.74 4.27
N SER A 132 -12.16 -10.88 5.28
CA SER A 132 -12.88 -9.63 5.17
C SER A 132 -12.00 -8.50 5.68
N VAL A 133 -11.98 -7.39 4.97
CA VAL A 133 -11.23 -6.19 5.33
C VAL A 133 -12.11 -4.96 5.16
N THR A 134 -11.89 -3.96 6.01
CA THR A 134 -12.57 -2.67 5.92
C THR A 134 -11.52 -1.58 5.69
N LEU A 135 -11.69 -0.82 4.63
CA LEU A 135 -10.79 0.27 4.31
C LEU A 135 -10.99 1.44 5.30
N PRO A 136 -9.93 2.15 5.68
CA PRO A 136 -10.06 3.40 6.40
C PRO A 136 -10.71 4.48 5.52
N SER A 137 -11.38 5.43 6.14
CA SER A 137 -11.94 6.57 5.42
C SER A 137 -10.83 7.51 4.93
N PRO A 138 -10.92 8.08 3.72
CA PRO A 138 -10.02 9.15 3.27
C PRO A 138 -10.31 10.44 4.05
N TRP A 139 -9.45 11.45 3.88
CA TRP A 139 -9.83 12.79 4.25
C TRP A 139 -10.99 13.28 3.38
N GLY A 140 -11.93 13.99 4.00
CA GLY A 140 -12.94 14.73 3.24
C GLY A 140 -12.29 15.85 2.42
N SER A 141 -12.93 16.24 1.31
CA SER A 141 -12.44 17.34 0.49
C SER A 141 -12.27 18.62 1.33
N GLY A 142 -11.12 19.27 1.21
CA GLY A 142 -10.75 20.45 1.97
C GLY A 142 -10.51 20.24 3.47
N ALA A 143 -10.52 18.98 3.94
CA ALA A 143 -10.24 18.69 5.35
C ALA A 143 -8.78 18.89 5.74
N LEU A 144 -7.86 18.75 4.78
CA LEU A 144 -6.44 19.04 4.93
C LEU A 144 -6.11 20.37 4.26
N SER A 145 -5.25 21.16 4.92
CA SER A 145 -4.68 22.39 4.34
C SER A 145 -3.21 22.52 4.66
N LEU A 146 -2.50 23.30 3.83
CA LEU A 146 -1.08 23.57 3.97
C LEU A 146 -0.84 25.05 3.66
N ASP A 147 -0.09 25.75 4.51
CA ASP A 147 0.03 27.21 4.49
C ASP A 147 0.93 27.77 3.37
N GLY A 148 1.51 26.93 2.54
CA GLY A 148 2.30 27.38 1.37
C GLY A 148 3.62 28.06 1.70
N LEU A 149 4.15 27.90 2.91
CA LEU A 149 5.44 28.47 3.32
C LEU A 149 6.60 27.51 2.99
N ALA A 150 7.84 28.02 3.06
CA ALA A 150 9.04 27.20 2.91
C ALA A 150 9.19 26.12 4.03
N HIS A 151 8.62 26.39 5.20
CA HIS A 151 8.45 25.45 6.32
C HIS A 151 6.97 25.37 6.67
N PRO A 152 6.18 24.67 5.86
CA PRO A 152 4.75 24.76 5.95
C PRO A 152 4.17 24.12 7.20
N GLN A 153 3.01 24.60 7.61
CA GLN A 153 2.15 23.95 8.55
C GLN A 153 1.05 23.21 7.81
N VAL A 154 0.95 21.92 8.05
CA VAL A 154 -0.22 21.13 7.66
C VAL A 154 -1.25 21.20 8.78
N SER A 155 -2.52 21.37 8.41
CA SER A 155 -3.67 21.39 9.33
C SER A 155 -4.71 20.39 8.85
N GLY A 156 -5.53 19.87 9.78
CA GLY A 156 -6.54 18.85 9.46
C GLY A 156 -6.04 17.41 9.57
N LEU A 157 -4.99 17.14 10.34
CA LEU A 157 -4.54 15.80 10.68
C LEU A 157 -5.52 15.13 11.66
N ASN A 158 -6.77 14.97 11.23
CA ASN A 158 -7.91 14.59 12.05
C ASN A 158 -8.40 13.14 11.77
N GLN A 159 -7.63 12.34 11.09
CA GLN A 159 -7.93 10.92 10.91
C GLN A 159 -8.05 10.24 12.28
N VAL A 160 -9.02 9.35 12.41
CA VAL A 160 -9.36 8.67 13.67
C VAL A 160 -9.38 7.16 13.49
N GLY A 161 -9.35 6.45 14.60
CA GLY A 161 -9.44 4.99 14.66
C GLY A 161 -8.41 4.41 15.61
N SER A 162 -8.73 3.23 16.15
CA SER A 162 -7.84 2.51 17.07
C SER A 162 -6.55 2.03 16.38
N ALA A 163 -6.61 1.80 15.09
CA ALA A 163 -5.47 1.37 14.29
C ALA A 163 -4.59 2.54 13.79
N LEU A 164 -5.01 3.81 13.92
CA LEU A 164 -4.19 4.95 13.51
C LEU A 164 -2.92 5.04 14.35
N ARG A 165 -1.75 5.07 13.69
CA ARG A 165 -0.42 5.15 14.33
C ARG A 165 0.22 6.53 14.21
N GLY A 166 -0.04 7.23 13.13
CA GLY A 166 0.53 8.55 12.88
C GLY A 166 0.32 9.02 11.46
N PHE A 167 1.09 10.03 11.13
CA PHE A 167 1.03 10.71 9.86
C PHE A 167 2.44 10.86 9.27
N ALA A 168 2.52 11.06 7.96
CA ALA A 168 3.71 11.61 7.32
C ALA A 168 3.31 12.77 6.42
N LEU A 169 4.25 13.67 6.24
CA LEU A 169 4.19 14.73 5.25
C LEU A 169 5.42 14.62 4.36
N ASP A 170 5.19 14.45 3.07
CA ASP A 170 6.24 14.47 2.04
C ASP A 170 6.10 15.78 1.25
N LEU A 171 7.18 16.51 1.15
CA LEU A 171 7.27 17.73 0.36
C LEU A 171 8.41 17.56 -0.64
N MET A 172 8.10 17.62 -1.92
CA MET A 172 9.06 17.41 -3.00
C MET A 172 9.16 18.67 -3.86
N GLY A 173 10.25 19.41 -3.68
CA GLY A 173 10.65 20.50 -4.55
C GLY A 173 11.67 20.07 -5.60
N GLN A 174 12.26 21.02 -6.31
CA GLN A 174 13.22 20.73 -7.37
C GLN A 174 14.55 20.15 -6.85
N ALA A 175 15.05 20.68 -5.72
CA ALA A 175 16.34 20.30 -5.15
C ALA A 175 16.24 19.47 -3.86
N PHE A 176 15.13 19.53 -3.16
CA PHE A 176 14.97 18.95 -1.86
C PHE A 176 13.70 18.13 -1.76
N TRP A 177 13.83 17.07 -0.97
CA TRP A 177 12.72 16.25 -0.50
C TRP A 177 12.74 16.24 1.02
N ILE A 178 11.68 16.76 1.63
CA ILE A 178 11.47 16.73 3.06
C ILE A 178 10.43 15.66 3.37
N ARG A 179 10.78 14.76 4.27
CA ARG A 179 9.83 13.79 4.81
C ARG A 179 9.77 13.91 6.32
N ALA A 180 8.62 14.23 6.85
CA ALA A 180 8.35 14.29 8.27
C ALA A 180 7.41 13.16 8.69
N PHE A 181 7.77 12.44 9.76
CA PHE A 181 6.92 11.43 10.38
C PHE A 181 6.48 11.92 11.75
N VAL A 182 5.18 11.84 12.01
CA VAL A 182 4.59 12.34 13.24
C VAL A 182 3.69 11.25 13.83
N THR A 183 4.07 10.70 14.98
CA THR A 183 3.25 9.68 15.63
C THR A 183 2.01 10.31 16.26
N LYS A 184 0.91 9.54 16.31
CA LYS A 184 -0.32 9.96 16.99
C LYS A 184 -0.07 10.37 18.45
N GLY A 185 0.81 9.64 19.15
CA GLY A 185 1.16 9.94 20.54
C GLY A 185 1.90 11.26 20.69
N TRP A 186 2.80 11.59 19.75
CA TRP A 186 3.53 12.86 19.76
C TRP A 186 2.61 14.07 19.51
N LEU A 187 1.61 13.93 18.61
CA LEU A 187 0.63 14.98 18.37
C LEU A 187 -0.23 15.30 19.61
N GLY A 188 -0.42 14.33 20.53
CA GLY A 188 -1.15 14.54 21.77
C GLY A 188 -2.60 15.02 21.57
N GLY A 189 -3.21 14.72 20.41
CA GLY A 189 -4.53 15.20 20.00
C GLY A 189 -4.54 16.48 19.17
N ALA A 190 -3.38 17.11 18.93
CA ALA A 190 -3.29 18.19 17.95
C ALA A 190 -3.59 17.70 16.54
N THR A 191 -4.20 18.54 15.72
CA THR A 191 -4.52 18.27 14.33
C THR A 191 -3.66 19.06 13.34
N THR A 192 -2.60 19.69 13.87
CA THR A 192 -1.66 20.50 13.08
C THR A 192 -0.23 20.04 13.33
N TYR A 193 0.58 20.14 12.30
CA TYR A 193 2.03 19.91 12.38
C TYR A 193 2.76 20.93 11.51
N LYS A 194 3.74 21.61 12.11
CA LYS A 194 4.62 22.54 11.40
C LYS A 194 5.97 21.89 11.12
N VAL A 195 6.40 21.90 9.85
CA VAL A 195 7.73 21.46 9.46
C VAL A 195 8.79 22.34 10.12
N PRO A 196 9.72 21.78 10.91
CA PRO A 196 10.72 22.59 11.62
C PRO A 196 11.72 23.22 10.64
N ASN A 197 12.17 24.43 10.95
CA ASN A 197 13.29 25.03 10.26
C ASN A 197 14.59 24.46 10.84
N LEU A 198 15.23 23.58 10.11
CA LEU A 198 16.49 22.94 10.50
C LEU A 198 17.73 23.59 9.84
N ALA A 199 17.57 24.73 9.16
CA ALA A 199 18.68 25.38 8.43
C ALA A 199 19.83 25.79 9.35
N SER A 200 19.57 26.05 10.64
CA SER A 200 20.62 26.32 11.65
C SER A 200 21.37 25.07 12.12
N THR A 201 20.79 23.87 11.91
CA THR A 201 21.34 22.59 12.40
C THR A 201 21.89 21.74 11.27
N LEU A 202 21.27 21.84 10.10
CA LEU A 202 21.61 21.08 8.92
C LEU A 202 21.93 22.04 7.78
N THR A 203 22.97 21.73 7.00
CA THR A 203 23.27 22.49 5.79
C THR A 203 22.27 22.09 4.70
N TYR A 204 21.13 22.75 4.64
CA TYR A 204 20.17 22.60 3.55
C TYR A 204 19.56 23.95 3.18
N THR A 205 19.18 24.09 1.94
CA THR A 205 18.47 25.26 1.45
C THR A 205 16.98 24.98 1.53
N PRO A 206 16.18 25.77 2.25
CA PRO A 206 14.72 25.61 2.24
C PRO A 206 14.17 25.86 0.82
N PHE A 207 12.94 25.45 0.58
CA PHE A 207 12.24 25.74 -0.68
C PHE A 207 12.26 27.23 -0.98
N ALA A 208 12.63 27.60 -2.20
CA ALA A 208 12.74 29.01 -2.59
C ALA A 208 11.35 29.64 -2.80
N MET A 209 11.27 30.96 -2.60
CA MET A 209 10.07 31.72 -2.97
C MET A 209 9.73 31.50 -4.46
N GLY A 210 8.47 31.20 -4.74
CA GLY A 210 7.98 30.91 -6.09
C GLY A 210 8.26 29.49 -6.58
N GLU A 211 8.91 28.64 -5.78
CA GLU A 211 9.13 27.22 -6.12
C GLU A 211 7.82 26.43 -6.01
N ASP A 212 7.55 25.58 -6.99
CA ASP A 212 6.45 24.63 -6.95
C ASP A 212 6.87 23.38 -6.18
N VAL A 213 6.06 23.01 -5.19
CA VAL A 213 6.30 21.88 -4.30
C VAL A 213 5.11 20.92 -4.37
N GLU A 214 5.40 19.66 -4.65
CA GLU A 214 4.41 18.58 -4.50
C GLU A 214 4.33 18.17 -3.02
N ALA A 215 3.12 18.05 -2.51
CA ALA A 215 2.85 17.72 -1.13
C ALA A 215 1.97 16.47 -1.02
N TYR A 216 2.41 15.51 -0.20
CA TYR A 216 1.65 14.30 0.11
C TYR A 216 1.46 14.22 1.62
N ALA A 217 0.22 14.16 2.05
CA ALA A 217 -0.11 13.84 3.43
C ALA A 217 -0.55 12.38 3.53
N TRP A 218 0.00 11.66 4.50
CA TRP A 218 -0.24 10.24 4.72
C TRP A 218 -0.81 10.03 6.11
N ALA A 219 -1.82 9.18 6.25
CA ALA A 219 -2.22 8.60 7.53
C ALA A 219 -1.94 7.09 7.53
N PHE A 220 -1.36 6.58 8.61
CA PHE A 220 -0.92 5.20 8.76
C PHE A 220 -1.81 4.46 9.74
N PHE A 221 -2.33 3.32 9.30
CA PHE A 221 -3.15 2.43 10.10
C PHE A 221 -2.48 1.07 10.19
N ALA A 222 -2.27 0.57 11.40
CA ALA A 222 -1.66 -0.72 11.65
C ALA A 222 -2.06 -1.25 13.03
N PRO A 223 -2.03 -2.57 13.28
CA PRO A 223 -2.21 -3.12 14.61
C PRO A 223 -1.09 -2.70 15.55
N ASN A 224 -1.37 -2.70 16.86
CA ASN A 224 -0.40 -2.32 17.91
C ASN A 224 0.84 -3.24 17.95
N THR A 225 0.71 -4.44 17.42
CA THR A 225 1.78 -5.45 17.39
C THR A 225 2.81 -5.21 16.29
N LEU A 226 2.53 -4.29 15.35
CA LEU A 226 3.46 -3.99 14.28
C LEU A 226 4.44 -2.91 14.72
N ASP A 227 5.74 -3.18 14.57
CA ASP A 227 6.78 -2.18 14.80
C ASP A 227 6.66 -1.06 13.74
N PHE A 228 6.29 0.13 14.21
CA PHE A 228 6.08 1.29 13.36
C PHE A 228 7.37 1.72 12.66
N ASN A 229 8.53 1.60 13.32
CA ASN A 229 9.82 1.91 12.69
C ASN A 229 10.12 0.95 11.54
N ALA A 230 9.83 -0.35 11.70
CA ALA A 230 9.98 -1.31 10.62
C ALA A 230 9.06 -0.99 9.43
N VAL A 231 7.84 -0.52 9.68
CA VAL A 231 6.92 -0.05 8.63
C VAL A 231 7.49 1.16 7.92
N LEU A 232 7.94 2.18 8.67
CA LEU A 232 8.48 3.41 8.09
C LEU A 232 9.76 3.16 7.28
N THR A 233 10.67 2.34 7.79
CA THR A 233 11.93 2.05 7.13
C THR A 233 11.82 1.03 6.00
N GLY A 234 10.86 0.12 6.07
CA GLY A 234 10.64 -0.93 5.08
C GLY A 234 9.70 -0.54 3.94
N LEU A 235 8.64 0.24 4.22
CA LEU A 235 7.67 0.66 3.20
C LEU A 235 8.05 1.97 2.49
N PHE A 236 8.77 2.86 3.17
CA PHE A 236 9.29 4.09 2.60
C PHE A 236 10.82 3.97 2.52
N PRO A 237 11.47 4.05 1.42
CA PRO A 237 11.22 4.74 0.16
C PRO A 237 10.83 3.84 -1.01
N ARG A 238 10.56 2.57 -0.80
CA ARG A 238 10.33 1.63 -1.90
C ARG A 238 9.28 0.60 -1.49
N PHE A 239 8.03 0.77 -1.93
CA PHE A 239 6.92 -0.18 -1.74
C PHE A 239 7.27 -1.65 -2.13
N TYR A 240 8.31 -1.89 -2.92
CA TYR A 240 8.74 -3.22 -3.33
C TYR A 240 9.72 -3.92 -2.36
N LYS A 241 10.13 -3.29 -1.26
CA LYS A 241 10.83 -3.97 -0.17
C LYS A 241 9.88 -4.54 0.90
N LEU A 242 8.63 -4.81 0.55
CA LEU A 242 7.67 -5.52 1.38
C LEU A 242 8.17 -6.89 1.88
N SER A 243 9.20 -7.45 1.24
CA SER A 243 9.74 -8.77 1.59
C SER A 243 10.16 -8.90 3.05
N GLY A 244 10.63 -7.82 3.69
CA GLY A 244 11.01 -7.82 5.11
C GLY A 244 9.82 -7.68 6.08
N LEU A 245 8.65 -7.26 5.59
CA LEU A 245 7.44 -7.05 6.38
C LEU A 245 6.38 -8.13 6.13
N LEU A 246 6.62 -9.03 5.18
CA LEU A 246 5.66 -10.08 4.85
C LEU A 246 5.51 -11.03 6.03
N SER A 247 4.39 -10.88 6.70
CA SER A 247 3.97 -11.71 7.84
C SER A 247 2.49 -12.03 7.69
N PRO A 248 2.03 -13.21 8.11
CA PRO A 248 0.60 -13.52 8.17
C PRO A 248 -0.20 -12.57 9.07
N THR A 249 0.49 -11.80 9.92
CA THR A 249 -0.11 -10.80 10.80
C THR A 249 -0.03 -9.37 10.24
N LEU A 250 0.53 -9.17 9.04
CA LEU A 250 0.53 -7.88 8.38
C LEU A 250 -0.92 -7.42 8.15
N ASP A 251 -1.23 -6.22 8.62
CA ASP A 251 -2.54 -5.57 8.42
C ASP A 251 -2.32 -4.07 8.45
N VAL A 252 -2.05 -3.48 7.28
CA VAL A 252 -1.59 -2.10 7.17
C VAL A 252 -2.39 -1.38 6.10
N ALA A 253 -2.83 -0.17 6.42
CA ALA A 253 -3.42 0.72 5.44
C ALA A 253 -2.77 2.10 5.48
N PHE A 254 -2.80 2.76 4.33
CA PHE A 254 -2.36 4.14 4.17
C PHE A 254 -3.46 4.91 3.45
N VAL A 255 -3.82 6.04 4.01
CA VAL A 255 -4.63 7.03 3.32
C VAL A 255 -3.70 8.15 2.88
N VAL A 256 -3.79 8.54 1.63
CA VAL A 256 -2.91 9.55 1.03
C VAL A 256 -3.76 10.65 0.43
N ALA A 257 -3.41 11.88 0.71
CA ALA A 257 -3.92 13.05 0.00
C ALA A 257 -2.74 13.76 -0.68
N GLU A 258 -2.92 14.11 -1.95
CA GLU A 258 -1.91 14.74 -2.80
C GLU A 258 -2.34 16.16 -3.16
N GLY A 259 -1.42 17.10 -3.04
CA GLY A 259 -1.62 18.49 -3.43
C GLY A 259 -0.33 19.09 -3.99
N ARG A 260 -0.44 20.29 -4.52
CA ARG A 260 0.71 21.08 -5.01
C ARG A 260 0.54 22.53 -4.56
N TYR A 261 1.62 23.16 -4.13
CA TYR A 261 1.62 24.57 -3.78
C TYR A 261 2.86 25.28 -4.34
N THR A 262 2.72 26.59 -4.50
CA THR A 262 3.87 27.47 -4.80
C THR A 262 4.29 28.18 -3.52
N VAL A 263 5.57 28.16 -3.18
CA VAL A 263 6.08 28.81 -1.96
C VAL A 263 5.78 30.31 -1.98
N GLY A 264 5.07 30.78 -0.97
CA GLY A 264 4.56 32.16 -0.88
C GLY A 264 3.21 32.38 -1.60
N GLY A 265 2.64 31.35 -2.21
CA GLY A 265 1.35 31.42 -2.92
C GLY A 265 0.10 31.34 -2.04
N GLY A 266 0.26 31.29 -0.72
CA GLY A 266 -0.86 31.19 0.22
C GLY A 266 -1.25 29.74 0.57
N THR A 267 -2.30 29.60 1.37
CA THR A 267 -2.80 28.30 1.84
C THR A 267 -3.48 27.54 0.72
N ILE A 268 -3.11 26.28 0.57
CA ILE A 268 -3.83 25.34 -0.30
C ILE A 268 -4.71 24.40 0.53
N GLN A 269 -5.77 23.92 -0.13
CA GLN A 269 -6.59 22.83 0.38
C GLN A 269 -6.24 21.57 -0.40
N PHE A 270 -6.07 20.46 0.32
CA PHE A 270 -6.01 19.16 -0.32
C PHE A 270 -7.42 18.76 -0.79
N PRO A 271 -7.52 18.12 -1.93
CA PRO A 271 -8.81 17.75 -2.51
C PRO A 271 -9.52 16.68 -1.70
#